data_8284de79a04d88c57387a972d57e2493
#
_entry.id   8284de79a04d88c57387a972d57e2493
#
_cell.length_a   1.000
_cell.length_b   1.000
_cell.length_c   1.000
_cell.angle_alpha   90.00
_cell.angle_beta   90.00
_cell.angle_gamma   90.00
#
_symmetry.space_group_name_H-M   'P 1'
#
loop_
_entity.id
_entity.type
_entity.pdbx_description
1 polymer ?
#
loop_
_entity_poly.entity_id
_entity_poly.type
_entity_poly.pdbx_seq_one_letter_code
_entity_poly.pdbx_strand_id
1 'polypeptide(L)'
;MDYSQEIKETIEAMRREFLRLAEWFRKFSEADWAAPTFCPDWTASQVMGHITFGGEFFASSVRNGLKGDLGFPFGAKTREEFMTMRKDMAIEIGRLDGPALTDRFEASTTDVIDLFASLDPADYEKMTWHRRRNFPIRRLILSRLNEYLL
;
A
#
# COMPACT_ATOMS: atom_id res chain seq x y z
N MET A 1 0.34 10.85 -24.20
CA MET A 1 1.67 10.31 -23.85
C MET A 1 1.47 8.86 -23.41
N ASP A 2 2.28 7.95 -23.90
CA ASP A 2 2.19 6.54 -23.54
C ASP A 2 3.09 6.26 -22.32
N TYR A 3 2.48 5.90 -21.20
CA TYR A 3 3.18 5.59 -19.95
C TYR A 3 3.41 4.09 -19.75
N SER A 4 3.04 3.25 -20.71
CA SER A 4 3.01 1.80 -20.54
C SER A 4 4.36 1.22 -20.15
N GLN A 5 5.44 1.70 -20.76
CA GLN A 5 6.78 1.22 -20.47
C GLN A 5 7.23 1.62 -19.06
N GLU A 6 7.01 2.88 -18.65
CA GLU A 6 7.35 3.39 -17.32
C GLU A 6 6.59 2.62 -16.22
N ILE A 7 5.30 2.38 -16.46
CA ILE A 7 4.46 1.64 -15.50
C ILE A 7 4.91 0.19 -15.40
N LYS A 8 5.21 -0.45 -16.51
CA LYS A 8 5.74 -1.83 -16.52
C LYS A 8 7.04 -1.94 -15.71
N GLU A 9 7.98 -1.06 -15.95
CA GLU A 9 9.27 -1.02 -15.22
C GLU A 9 9.05 -0.75 -13.73
N THR A 10 8.11 0.12 -13.38
CA THR A 10 7.73 0.41 -11.99
C THR A 10 7.13 -0.82 -11.30
N ILE A 11 6.25 -1.56 -11.97
CA ILE A 11 5.66 -2.80 -11.44
C ILE A 11 6.74 -3.87 -11.25
N GLU A 12 7.65 -4.03 -12.19
CA GLU A 12 8.78 -4.96 -12.07
C GLU A 12 9.68 -4.58 -10.89
N ALA A 13 9.94 -3.28 -10.69
CA ALA A 13 10.68 -2.79 -9.53
C ALA A 13 9.94 -3.07 -8.21
N MET A 14 8.63 -2.83 -8.15
CA MET A 14 7.82 -3.19 -6.97
C MET A 14 7.91 -4.68 -6.63
N ARG A 15 7.82 -5.56 -7.63
CA ARG A 15 7.94 -7.01 -7.41
C ARG A 15 9.31 -7.39 -6.83
N ARG A 16 10.40 -6.82 -7.35
CA ARG A 16 11.75 -7.07 -6.81
C ARG A 16 11.88 -6.62 -5.36
N GLU A 17 11.46 -5.40 -5.05
CA GLU A 17 11.54 -4.86 -3.70
C GLU A 17 10.61 -5.60 -2.74
N PHE A 18 9.43 -5.96 -3.17
CA PHE A 18 8.52 -6.78 -2.39
C PHE A 18 9.13 -8.12 -2.00
N LEU A 19 9.70 -8.86 -2.94
CA LEU A 19 10.33 -10.16 -2.66
C LEU A 19 11.49 -10.01 -1.68
N ARG A 20 12.31 -8.97 -1.85
CA ARG A 20 13.41 -8.65 -0.93
C ARG A 20 12.92 -8.38 0.48
N LEU A 21 11.89 -7.55 0.61
CA LEU A 21 11.30 -7.20 1.92
C LEU A 21 10.64 -8.41 2.57
N ALA A 22 9.86 -9.19 1.83
CA ALA A 22 9.20 -10.37 2.37
C ALA A 22 10.20 -11.39 2.92
N GLU A 23 11.28 -11.65 2.18
CA GLU A 23 12.36 -12.52 2.64
C GLU A 23 13.04 -11.99 3.91
N TRP A 24 13.25 -10.67 3.98
CA TRP A 24 13.87 -10.03 5.14
C TRP A 24 12.96 -10.10 6.38
N PHE A 25 11.68 -9.77 6.24
CA PHE A 25 10.72 -9.80 7.36
C PHE A 25 10.46 -11.20 7.91
N ARG A 26 10.58 -12.24 7.10
CA ARG A 26 10.47 -13.63 7.60
C ARG A 26 11.58 -14.03 8.57
N LYS A 27 12.66 -13.26 8.60
CA LYS A 27 13.78 -13.48 9.53
C LYS A 27 13.63 -12.69 10.83
N PHE A 28 12.64 -11.82 10.95
CA PHE A 28 12.44 -11.00 12.14
C PHE A 28 11.99 -11.86 13.34
N SER A 29 12.66 -11.64 14.47
CA SER A 29 12.22 -12.10 15.77
C SER A 29 11.11 -11.21 16.34
N GLU A 30 10.47 -11.65 17.43
CA GLU A 30 9.53 -10.81 18.17
C GLU A 30 10.18 -9.51 18.67
N ALA A 31 11.45 -9.56 19.08
CA ALA A 31 12.21 -8.38 19.49
C ALA A 31 12.43 -7.40 18.35
N ASP A 32 12.71 -7.90 17.12
CA ASP A 32 12.84 -7.05 15.94
C ASP A 32 11.53 -6.33 15.61
N TRP A 33 10.40 -7.04 15.70
CA TRP A 33 9.07 -6.44 15.48
C TRP A 33 8.69 -5.40 16.51
N ALA A 34 9.13 -5.57 17.77
CA ALA A 34 8.88 -4.62 18.84
C ALA A 34 9.88 -3.45 18.87
N ALA A 35 10.93 -3.50 18.06
CA ALA A 35 11.97 -2.48 18.05
C ALA A 35 11.43 -1.10 17.63
N PRO A 36 11.95 0.00 18.23
CA PRO A 36 11.65 1.34 17.78
C PRO A 36 12.20 1.59 16.37
N THR A 37 11.58 2.51 15.67
CA THR A 37 11.98 2.91 14.30
C THR A 37 12.35 4.39 14.24
N PHE A 38 12.78 4.85 13.07
CA PHE A 38 12.95 6.28 12.80
C PHE A 38 11.61 7.04 12.68
N CYS A 39 10.48 6.33 12.61
CA CYS A 39 9.15 6.93 12.74
C CYS A 39 8.86 7.13 14.23
N PRO A 40 8.80 8.36 14.75
CA PRO A 40 8.57 8.61 16.18
C PRO A 40 7.30 7.90 16.66
N ASP A 41 7.39 7.27 17.82
CA ASP A 41 6.30 6.58 18.52
C ASP A 41 5.79 5.30 17.84
N TRP A 42 6.46 4.80 16.78
CA TRP A 42 6.07 3.60 16.07
C TRP A 42 7.13 2.50 16.14
N THR A 43 6.68 1.29 16.47
CA THR A 43 7.50 0.07 16.37
C THR A 43 7.58 -0.41 14.92
N ALA A 44 8.52 -1.33 14.66
CA ALA A 44 8.65 -1.95 13.33
C ALA A 44 7.34 -2.62 12.88
N SER A 45 6.62 -3.29 13.78
CA SER A 45 5.32 -3.91 13.47
C SER A 45 4.25 -2.88 13.10
N GLN A 46 4.21 -1.72 13.73
CA GLN A 46 3.26 -0.65 13.41
C GLN A 46 3.59 0.03 12.09
N VAL A 47 4.87 0.22 11.77
CA VAL A 47 5.30 0.71 10.44
C VAL A 47 4.87 -0.29 9.37
N MET A 48 5.08 -1.59 9.61
CA MET A 48 4.64 -2.63 8.69
C MET A 48 3.12 -2.68 8.55
N GLY A 49 2.38 -2.51 9.64
CA GLY A 49 0.92 -2.36 9.62
C GLY A 49 0.47 -1.20 8.74
N HIS A 50 1.18 -0.07 8.81
CA HIS A 50 0.94 1.09 7.95
C HIS A 50 1.18 0.80 6.46
N ILE A 51 2.27 0.14 6.13
CA ILE A 51 2.60 -0.23 4.74
C ILE A 51 1.58 -1.23 4.20
N THR A 52 1.19 -2.21 5.02
CA THR A 52 0.18 -3.23 4.68
C THR A 52 -1.18 -2.59 4.39
N PHE A 53 -1.68 -1.77 5.31
CA PHE A 53 -2.93 -1.04 5.09
C PHE A 53 -2.85 -0.09 3.89
N GLY A 54 -1.69 0.52 3.65
CA GLY A 54 -1.45 1.31 2.45
C GLY A 54 -1.68 0.53 1.16
N GLY A 55 -1.25 -0.74 1.09
CA GLY A 55 -1.54 -1.62 -0.05
C GLY A 55 -3.03 -1.88 -0.23
N GLU A 56 -3.72 -2.23 0.84
CA GLU A 56 -5.18 -2.45 0.84
C GLU A 56 -5.93 -1.18 0.41
N PHE A 57 -5.52 -0.03 0.92
CA PHE A 57 -6.08 1.27 0.56
C PHE A 57 -5.87 1.62 -0.92
N PHE A 58 -4.67 1.47 -1.45
CA PHE A 58 -4.37 1.75 -2.85
C PHE A 58 -5.18 0.84 -3.78
N ALA A 59 -5.27 -0.45 -3.48
CA ALA A 59 -6.08 -1.38 -4.26
C ALA A 59 -7.56 -0.99 -4.26
N SER A 60 -8.12 -0.64 -3.10
CA SER A 60 -9.51 -0.18 -2.97
C SER A 60 -9.76 1.10 -3.76
N SER A 61 -8.88 2.10 -3.63
CA SER A 61 -9.00 3.38 -4.34
C SER A 61 -8.94 3.21 -5.86
N VAL A 62 -8.06 2.35 -6.35
CA VAL A 62 -7.96 2.06 -7.79
C VAL A 62 -9.21 1.35 -8.29
N ARG A 63 -9.69 0.32 -7.59
CA ARG A 63 -10.93 -0.38 -7.97
C ARG A 63 -12.14 0.55 -8.00
N ASN A 64 -12.24 1.47 -7.04
CA ASN A 64 -13.29 2.48 -7.01
C ASN A 64 -13.13 3.48 -8.17
N GLY A 65 -11.93 3.99 -8.40
CA GLY A 65 -11.64 4.92 -9.50
C GLY A 65 -11.93 4.33 -10.88
N LEU A 66 -11.68 3.04 -11.09
CA LEU A 66 -12.05 2.34 -12.34
C LEU A 66 -13.55 2.38 -12.60
N LYS A 67 -14.36 2.42 -11.55
CA LYS A 67 -15.83 2.55 -11.61
C LYS A 67 -16.31 4.00 -11.60
N GLY A 68 -15.40 4.98 -11.55
CA GLY A 68 -15.74 6.40 -11.44
C GLY A 68 -16.13 6.84 -10.02
N ASP A 69 -15.93 6.00 -9.00
CA ASP A 69 -16.20 6.35 -7.60
C ASP A 69 -14.96 7.01 -6.99
N LEU A 70 -15.11 8.28 -6.62
CA LEU A 70 -14.09 9.10 -5.96
C LEU A 70 -14.44 9.40 -4.50
N GLY A 71 -15.36 8.64 -3.91
CA GLY A 71 -15.71 8.71 -2.50
C GLY A 71 -14.59 8.20 -1.59
N PHE A 72 -14.70 8.50 -0.30
CA PHE A 72 -13.77 8.00 0.71
C PHE A 72 -13.81 6.47 0.78
N PRO A 73 -12.66 5.80 0.79
CA PRO A 73 -12.62 4.34 0.89
C PRO A 73 -13.01 3.85 2.30
N PHE A 74 -13.36 2.57 2.39
CA PHE A 74 -13.67 1.88 3.64
C PHE A 74 -14.83 2.47 4.45
N GLY A 75 -15.78 3.15 3.78
CA GLY A 75 -16.97 3.71 4.44
C GLY A 75 -16.72 4.98 5.25
N ALA A 76 -15.53 5.56 5.20
CA ALA A 76 -15.26 6.86 5.81
C ALA A 76 -16.15 7.94 5.17
N LYS A 77 -16.63 8.87 5.97
CA LYS A 77 -17.51 9.96 5.52
C LYS A 77 -16.76 11.28 5.35
N THR A 78 -15.62 11.40 6.02
CA THR A 78 -14.77 12.58 5.97
C THR A 78 -13.30 12.18 5.83
N ARG A 79 -12.48 13.15 5.45
CA ARG A 79 -11.02 12.97 5.40
C ARG A 79 -10.44 12.66 6.79
N GLU A 80 -10.94 13.31 7.80
CA GLU A 80 -10.53 13.14 9.21
C GLU A 80 -10.83 11.73 9.69
N GLU A 81 -12.02 11.21 9.40
CA GLU A 81 -12.38 9.82 9.69
C GLU A 81 -11.44 8.83 8.98
N PHE A 82 -11.12 9.06 7.71
CA PHE A 82 -10.17 8.22 6.98
C PHE A 82 -8.78 8.27 7.60
N MET A 83 -8.29 9.45 7.98
CA MET A 83 -6.96 9.60 8.59
C MET A 83 -6.88 8.91 9.94
N THR A 84 -7.94 8.97 10.75
CA THR A 84 -8.05 8.23 12.01
C THR A 84 -8.05 6.72 11.76
N MET A 85 -8.90 6.26 10.86
CA MET A 85 -8.97 4.85 10.46
C MET A 85 -7.60 4.32 9.99
N ARG A 86 -6.89 5.09 9.17
CA ARG A 86 -5.55 4.73 8.67
C ARG A 86 -4.54 4.52 9.81
N LYS A 87 -4.59 5.37 10.83
CA LYS A 87 -3.73 5.24 12.02
C LYS A 87 -4.13 4.02 12.85
N ASP A 88 -5.41 3.86 13.11
CA ASP A 88 -5.94 2.77 13.93
C ASP A 88 -5.67 1.41 13.27
N MET A 89 -5.87 1.30 11.96
CA MET A 89 -5.58 0.09 11.20
C MET A 89 -4.09 -0.26 11.18
N ALA A 90 -3.20 0.72 11.10
CA ALA A 90 -1.76 0.48 11.19
C ALA A 90 -1.39 -0.16 12.56
N ILE A 91 -1.98 0.35 13.63
CA ILE A 91 -1.77 -0.16 14.99
C ILE A 91 -2.39 -1.55 15.15
N GLU A 92 -3.61 -1.76 14.66
CA GLU A 92 -4.33 -3.03 14.75
C GLU A 92 -3.61 -4.13 13.96
N ILE A 93 -3.23 -3.86 12.72
CA ILE A 93 -2.46 -4.81 11.91
C ILE A 93 -1.10 -5.09 12.56
N GLY A 94 -0.45 -4.08 13.12
CA GLY A 94 0.82 -4.22 13.83
C GLY A 94 0.75 -5.06 15.12
N ARG A 95 -0.45 -5.40 15.62
CA ARG A 95 -0.65 -6.32 16.75
C ARG A 95 -0.64 -7.80 16.36
N LEU A 96 -0.70 -8.11 15.07
CA LEU A 96 -0.53 -9.47 14.59
C LEU A 96 0.85 -9.99 14.97
N ASP A 97 0.96 -11.31 15.21
CA ASP A 97 2.29 -11.93 15.34
C ASP A 97 3.09 -11.80 14.04
N GLY A 98 4.40 -11.96 14.12
CA GLY A 98 5.30 -11.75 13.00
C GLY A 98 4.94 -12.54 11.74
N PRO A 99 4.66 -13.86 11.83
CA PRO A 99 4.19 -14.66 10.70
C PRO A 99 2.89 -14.13 10.08
N ALA A 100 1.87 -13.86 10.90
CA ALA A 100 0.57 -13.38 10.44
C ALA A 100 0.69 -11.98 9.83
N LEU A 101 1.51 -11.10 10.40
CA LEU A 101 1.79 -9.77 9.87
C LEU A 101 2.47 -9.85 8.50
N THR A 102 3.47 -10.72 8.37
CA THR A 102 4.18 -10.94 7.10
C THR A 102 3.24 -11.52 6.05
N ASP A 103 2.42 -12.50 6.39
CA ASP A 103 1.43 -13.10 5.49
C ASP A 103 0.42 -12.05 4.97
N ARG A 104 -0.08 -11.18 5.86
CA ARG A 104 -0.99 -10.10 5.46
C ARG A 104 -0.31 -9.06 4.58
N PHE A 105 0.94 -8.71 4.89
CA PHE A 105 1.75 -7.84 4.03
C PHE A 105 1.93 -8.43 2.63
N GLU A 106 2.28 -9.70 2.54
CA GLU A 106 2.45 -10.39 1.26
C GLU A 106 1.14 -10.44 0.47
N ALA A 107 0.02 -10.78 1.11
CA ALA A 107 -1.28 -10.83 0.47
C ALA A 107 -1.72 -9.47 -0.06
N SER A 108 -1.61 -8.41 0.74
CA SER A 108 -2.00 -7.05 0.33
C SER A 108 -1.11 -6.50 -0.77
N THR A 109 0.19 -6.78 -0.70
CA THR A 109 1.16 -6.32 -1.70
C THR A 109 0.98 -7.05 -3.02
N THR A 110 0.78 -8.36 -2.99
CA THR A 110 0.47 -9.15 -4.19
C THR A 110 -0.80 -8.65 -4.85
N ASP A 111 -1.86 -8.42 -4.08
CA ASP A 111 -3.14 -7.93 -4.61
C ASP A 111 -2.99 -6.59 -5.33
N VAL A 112 -2.32 -5.61 -4.74
CA VAL A 112 -2.15 -4.29 -5.35
C VAL A 112 -1.24 -4.32 -6.57
N ILE A 113 -0.17 -5.11 -6.55
CA ILE A 113 0.75 -5.23 -7.69
C ILE A 113 0.06 -5.95 -8.85
N ASP A 114 -0.67 -7.02 -8.58
CA ASP A 114 -1.41 -7.77 -9.62
C ASP A 114 -2.54 -6.91 -10.22
N LEU A 115 -3.22 -6.12 -9.38
CA LEU A 115 -4.20 -5.14 -9.87
C LEU A 115 -3.54 -4.15 -10.82
N PHE A 116 -2.41 -3.55 -10.46
CA PHE A 116 -1.70 -2.61 -11.33
C PHE A 116 -1.24 -3.26 -12.65
N ALA A 117 -0.76 -4.49 -12.59
CA ALA A 117 -0.33 -5.24 -13.76
C ALA A 117 -1.48 -5.63 -14.70
N SER A 118 -2.70 -5.68 -14.19
CA SER A 118 -3.92 -6.02 -14.97
C SER A 118 -4.55 -4.84 -15.69
N LEU A 119 -4.11 -3.61 -15.43
CA LEU A 119 -4.70 -2.40 -15.99
C LEU A 119 -4.35 -2.22 -17.47
N ASP A 120 -5.33 -1.81 -18.25
CA ASP A 120 -5.10 -1.35 -19.62
C ASP A 120 -4.51 0.08 -19.63
N PRO A 121 -3.73 0.46 -20.67
CA PRO A 121 -3.23 1.83 -20.80
C PRO A 121 -4.33 2.91 -20.75
N ALA A 122 -5.55 2.59 -21.19
CA ALA A 122 -6.71 3.49 -21.12
C ALA A 122 -7.15 3.79 -19.68
N ASP A 123 -6.76 2.95 -18.71
CA ASP A 123 -7.10 3.14 -17.30
C ASP A 123 -6.15 4.10 -16.58
N TYR A 124 -4.96 4.33 -17.12
CA TYR A 124 -3.90 5.08 -16.43
C TYR A 124 -4.27 6.53 -16.09
N GLU A 125 -5.11 7.16 -16.90
CA GLU A 125 -5.58 8.53 -16.68
C GLU A 125 -6.90 8.61 -15.92
N LYS A 126 -7.55 7.49 -15.61
CA LYS A 126 -8.73 7.49 -14.74
C LYS A 126 -8.37 8.02 -13.36
N MET A 127 -9.24 8.86 -12.83
CA MET A 127 -9.00 9.48 -11.52
C MET A 127 -9.31 8.49 -10.40
N THR A 128 -8.58 8.63 -9.31
CA THR A 128 -8.77 7.84 -8.10
C THR A 128 -8.65 8.75 -6.87
N TRP A 129 -9.33 8.40 -5.80
CA TRP A 129 -9.23 9.14 -4.56
C TRP A 129 -7.88 8.90 -3.88
N HIS A 130 -7.31 9.95 -3.33
CA HIS A 130 -6.15 9.89 -2.46
C HIS A 130 -6.26 10.95 -1.36
N ARG A 131 -5.68 10.68 -0.18
CA ARG A 131 -5.77 11.54 1.00
C ARG A 131 -5.34 13.00 0.79
N ARG A 132 -4.49 13.27 -0.18
CA ARG A 132 -4.04 14.63 -0.50
C ARG A 132 -4.96 15.32 -1.50
N ARG A 133 -5.28 14.64 -2.58
CA ARG A 133 -6.18 15.05 -3.67
C ARG A 133 -6.41 13.87 -4.61
N ASN A 134 -7.39 13.94 -5.48
CA ASN A 134 -7.56 12.95 -6.53
C ASN A 134 -6.37 12.96 -7.49
N PHE A 135 -5.90 11.78 -7.86
CA PHE A 135 -4.80 11.57 -8.78
C PHE A 135 -5.20 10.61 -9.90
N PRO A 136 -4.63 10.74 -11.11
CA PRO A 136 -4.72 9.66 -12.08
C PRO A 136 -4.04 8.39 -11.56
N ILE A 137 -4.59 7.23 -11.90
CA ILE A 137 -4.14 5.91 -11.40
C ILE A 137 -2.63 5.72 -11.60
N ARG A 138 -2.08 6.12 -12.75
CA ARG A 138 -0.63 6.03 -13.01
C ARG A 138 0.23 6.69 -11.93
N ARG A 139 -0.24 7.79 -11.33
CA ARG A 139 0.51 8.47 -10.25
C ARG A 139 0.49 7.68 -8.95
N LEU A 140 -0.59 6.96 -8.68
CA LEU A 140 -0.63 6.07 -7.53
C LEU A 140 0.33 4.89 -7.70
N ILE A 141 0.42 4.33 -8.90
CA ILE A 141 1.37 3.26 -9.21
C ILE A 141 2.80 3.73 -8.93
N LEU A 142 3.18 4.89 -9.48
CA LEU A 142 4.52 5.45 -9.28
C LEU A 142 4.81 5.78 -7.80
N SER A 143 3.83 6.31 -7.07
CA SER A 143 4.02 6.66 -5.66
C SER A 143 4.11 5.43 -4.75
N ARG A 144 3.47 4.31 -5.11
CA ARG A 144 3.47 3.10 -4.29
C ARG A 144 4.84 2.45 -4.20
N LEU A 145 5.65 2.51 -5.24
CA LEU A 145 7.01 1.99 -5.22
C LEU A 145 7.83 2.56 -4.07
N ASN A 146 7.66 3.85 -3.75
CA ASN A 146 8.40 4.51 -2.68
C ASN A 146 8.20 3.87 -1.30
N GLU A 147 7.04 3.25 -1.06
CA GLU A 147 6.74 2.58 0.21
C GLU A 147 7.57 1.28 0.41
N TYR A 148 8.11 0.73 -0.67
CA TYR A 148 8.91 -0.50 -0.65
C TYR A 148 10.43 -0.24 -0.69
N LEU A 149 10.84 1.00 -0.91
CA LEU A 149 12.25 1.41 -0.93
C LEU A 149 12.71 1.77 0.50
N LEU A 150 12.82 0.76 1.37
CA LEU A 150 13.27 0.90 2.76
C LEU A 150 14.76 0.60 2.92
#